data_81406558fd4657ef17bfd2218abe4676
#
_entry.id   81406558fd4657ef17bfd2218abe4676
#
_cell.length_a   1.000
_cell.length_b   1.000
_cell.length_c   1.000
_cell.angle_alpha   90.00
_cell.angle_beta   90.00
_cell.angle_gamma   90.00
#
_symmetry.space_group_name_H-M   'P 1'
#
loop_
_entity.id
_entity.type
_entity.pdbx_description
1 polymer ?
#
loop_
_entity_poly.entity_id
_entity_poly.type
_entity_poly.pdbx_seq_one_letter_code
_entity_poly.pdbx_strand_id
1 'polypeptide(L)'
;MLAFAAISAVVIHAGSKTTAPVVKQFPLDERVVYEIPIGMSVPTTIMFPSAPSALESAGITAKPETPAPVLLSHTPGHHYLSVRALKPDAQATLNVIWKNRTYIIRFTASEKPYGSVTFYEDRLAGRSPALAKRATPDVLLELLDRAKSYRIVRDQYPEAVQQIEHRAPPISEAVTRYKEFSVTVEEVFRFDPEDTLIFRLRLENTGDTEVAYQPQSLAARIGSRVYTASVSDASGLIPPHAGTTAYFAITGKPDGSRANLSVKNKFNIIVPRVTRDVQLIEPR
;
A
#
# COMPACT_ATOMS: atom_id res chain seq x y z
N MET A 1 -45.47 32.45 66.52
CA MET A 1 -44.19 31.91 66.09
C MET A 1 -44.36 31.28 64.69
N LEU A 2 -44.01 31.97 63.62
CA LEU A 2 -44.06 31.48 62.26
C LEU A 2 -42.65 31.16 61.85
N ALA A 3 -42.38 29.87 61.48
CA ALA A 3 -41.11 29.42 61.00
C ALA A 3 -41.07 29.51 59.42
N PHE A 4 -40.14 30.30 58.90
CA PHE A 4 -39.87 30.41 57.48
C PHE A 4 -38.88 29.30 57.11
N ALA A 5 -39.33 28.40 56.25
CA ALA A 5 -38.41 27.39 55.60
C ALA A 5 -37.85 27.98 54.33
N ALA A 6 -36.53 28.17 54.30
CA ALA A 6 -35.81 28.59 53.11
C ALA A 6 -35.51 27.35 52.19
N ILE A 7 -36.10 27.36 51.01
CA ILE A 7 -35.78 26.35 49.96
C ILE A 7 -34.60 26.86 49.17
N SER A 8 -33.42 26.22 49.36
CA SER A 8 -32.23 26.43 48.53
C SER A 8 -32.34 25.64 47.22
N ALA A 9 -32.48 26.35 46.11
CA ALA A 9 -32.42 25.76 44.77
C ALA A 9 -30.96 25.45 44.40
N VAL A 10 -30.66 24.19 44.29
CA VAL A 10 -29.37 23.71 43.77
C VAL A 10 -29.42 23.82 42.25
N VAL A 11 -28.69 24.76 41.68
CA VAL A 11 -28.46 24.86 40.23
C VAL A 11 -27.44 23.81 39.82
N ILE A 12 -27.90 22.71 39.24
CA ILE A 12 -27.04 21.70 38.63
C ILE A 12 -26.52 22.28 37.31
N HIS A 13 -25.28 22.73 37.30
CA HIS A 13 -24.58 23.01 36.03
C HIS A 13 -24.30 21.69 35.33
N ALA A 14 -25.06 21.38 34.27
CA ALA A 14 -24.77 20.32 33.35
C ALA A 14 -23.46 20.70 32.60
N GLY A 15 -22.35 20.16 33.06
CA GLY A 15 -21.07 20.30 32.40
C GLY A 15 -21.15 19.69 30.99
N SER A 16 -21.10 20.52 29.98
CA SER A 16 -20.95 20.13 28.59
C SER A 16 -19.68 19.30 28.48
N LYS A 17 -19.80 18.00 28.20
CA LYS A 17 -18.68 17.13 27.87
C LYS A 17 -18.12 17.59 26.53
N THR A 18 -17.10 18.44 26.54
CA THR A 18 -16.34 18.79 25.35
C THR A 18 -15.62 17.54 24.88
N THR A 19 -16.12 16.91 23.85
CA THR A 19 -15.47 15.75 23.20
C THR A 19 -14.15 16.26 22.62
N ALA A 20 -13.03 15.59 22.95
CA ALA A 20 -11.72 15.96 22.40
C ALA A 20 -11.75 15.97 20.87
N PRO A 21 -11.12 16.96 20.22
CA PRO A 21 -11.12 17.05 18.76
C PRO A 21 -10.43 15.85 18.12
N VAL A 22 -11.11 15.25 17.13
CA VAL A 22 -10.63 14.06 16.45
C VAL A 22 -9.62 14.45 15.36
N VAL A 23 -8.45 13.79 15.35
CA VAL A 23 -7.46 13.92 14.28
C VAL A 23 -7.66 12.80 13.26
N LYS A 24 -7.71 13.14 11.97
CA LYS A 24 -7.88 12.19 10.88
C LYS A 24 -6.75 12.32 9.86
N GLN A 25 -6.42 11.21 9.21
CA GLN A 25 -5.48 11.17 8.10
C GLN A 25 -6.12 10.47 6.91
N PHE A 26 -5.97 11.04 5.72
CA PHE A 26 -6.50 10.49 4.48
C PHE A 26 -5.41 10.45 3.40
N PRO A 27 -5.33 9.35 2.62
CA PRO A 27 -4.53 9.37 1.40
C PRO A 27 -5.20 10.29 0.37
N LEU A 28 -4.41 11.00 -0.43
CA LEU A 28 -4.92 11.78 -1.56
C LEU A 28 -5.31 10.85 -2.71
N ASP A 29 -6.61 10.78 -3.02
CA ASP A 29 -7.17 10.05 -4.16
C ASP A 29 -8.17 10.97 -4.90
N GLU A 30 -7.89 11.30 -6.17
CA GLU A 30 -8.74 12.17 -7.01
C GLU A 30 -10.13 11.57 -7.33
N ARG A 31 -10.34 10.29 -7.03
CA ARG A 31 -11.61 9.58 -7.26
C ARG A 31 -12.53 9.60 -6.04
N VAL A 32 -12.06 10.13 -4.93
CA VAL A 32 -12.78 10.13 -3.64
C VAL A 32 -13.25 11.54 -3.32
N VAL A 33 -14.51 11.67 -2.91
CA VAL A 33 -15.02 12.88 -2.27
C VAL A 33 -14.81 12.72 -0.76
N TYR A 34 -14.04 13.63 -0.16
CA TYR A 34 -13.75 13.61 1.28
C TYR A 34 -14.85 14.34 2.05
N GLU A 35 -15.62 13.62 2.86
CA GLU A 35 -16.60 14.19 3.76
C GLU A 35 -15.93 14.59 5.08
N ILE A 36 -15.85 15.89 5.34
CA ILE A 36 -15.19 16.44 6.53
C ILE A 36 -16.20 17.18 7.40
N PRO A 37 -16.53 16.65 8.60
CA PRO A 37 -17.36 17.33 9.57
C PRO A 37 -16.57 18.50 10.19
N ILE A 38 -17.16 19.71 10.15
CA ILE A 38 -16.59 20.94 10.67
C ILE A 38 -17.46 21.54 11.77
N GLY A 39 -16.85 22.24 12.72
CA GLY A 39 -17.53 22.87 13.85
C GLY A 39 -17.81 24.35 13.64
N MET A 40 -18.75 24.90 14.39
CA MET A 40 -18.99 26.34 14.45
C MET A 40 -17.99 27.05 15.38
N SER A 41 -17.68 26.43 16.51
CA SER A 41 -16.83 27.03 17.56
C SER A 41 -15.37 26.66 17.46
N VAL A 42 -15.08 25.48 16.89
CA VAL A 42 -13.71 24.94 16.74
C VAL A 42 -13.37 24.86 15.26
N PRO A 43 -12.29 25.52 14.80
CA PRO A 43 -11.86 25.39 13.42
C PRO A 43 -11.25 24.00 13.17
N THR A 44 -11.45 23.49 11.97
CA THR A 44 -10.78 22.28 11.46
C THR A 44 -9.57 22.70 10.63
N THR A 45 -8.38 22.30 11.04
CA THR A 45 -7.16 22.51 10.25
C THR A 45 -6.98 21.38 9.24
N ILE A 46 -6.78 21.73 7.98
CA ILE A 46 -6.55 20.78 6.89
C ILE A 46 -5.13 21.00 6.35
N MET A 47 -4.33 19.93 6.35
CA MET A 47 -2.94 19.95 5.92
C MET A 47 -2.74 19.11 4.66
N PHE A 48 -1.99 19.63 3.71
CA PHE A 48 -1.56 18.93 2.49
C PHE A 48 -0.05 18.65 2.54
N PRO A 49 0.48 17.70 1.75
CA PRO A 49 1.92 17.41 1.72
C PRO A 49 2.79 18.59 1.26
N SER A 50 2.23 19.46 0.44
CA SER A 50 2.82 20.75 0.01
C SER A 50 1.69 21.73 -0.34
N ALA A 51 2.04 22.99 -0.62
CA ALA A 51 1.06 24.02 -0.94
C ALA A 51 0.20 23.64 -2.14
N PRO A 52 -1.15 23.77 -2.07
CA PRO A 52 -2.03 23.68 -3.22
C PRO A 52 -1.72 24.76 -4.25
N SER A 53 -1.89 24.46 -5.54
CA SER A 53 -1.72 25.44 -6.61
C SER A 53 -2.93 26.35 -6.78
N ALA A 54 -4.13 25.83 -6.48
CA ALA A 54 -5.36 26.62 -6.49
C ALA A 54 -6.42 26.02 -5.56
N LEU A 55 -7.37 26.86 -5.12
CA LEU A 55 -8.55 26.50 -4.36
C LEU A 55 -9.77 27.11 -5.04
N GLU A 56 -10.74 26.26 -5.40
CA GLU A 56 -12.02 26.68 -5.99
C GLU A 56 -13.14 26.19 -5.11
N SER A 57 -14.12 27.04 -4.81
CA SER A 57 -15.13 26.71 -3.80
C SER A 57 -16.52 27.18 -4.17
N ALA A 58 -17.51 26.44 -3.65
CA ALA A 58 -18.90 26.82 -3.63
C ALA A 58 -19.41 26.84 -2.18
N GLY A 59 -20.06 27.95 -1.77
CA GLY A 59 -20.56 28.12 -0.40
C GLY A 59 -19.50 28.42 0.64
N ILE A 60 -18.31 28.90 0.23
CA ILE A 60 -17.19 29.24 1.10
C ILE A 60 -16.82 30.70 0.94
N THR A 61 -16.51 31.36 2.04
CA THR A 61 -15.98 32.74 2.04
C THR A 61 -14.67 32.82 2.81
N ALA A 62 -13.83 33.75 2.43
CA ALA A 62 -12.64 34.13 3.19
C ALA A 62 -12.90 35.32 4.13
N LYS A 63 -14.08 35.98 4.02
CA LYS A 63 -14.47 37.17 4.80
C LYS A 63 -15.70 36.87 5.63
N PRO A 64 -15.65 37.02 6.97
CA PRO A 64 -16.78 36.72 7.86
C PRO A 64 -18.07 37.50 7.53
N GLU A 65 -17.92 38.69 6.94
CA GLU A 65 -19.03 39.57 6.61
C GLU A 65 -19.81 39.11 5.36
N THR A 66 -19.25 38.25 4.56
CA THR A 66 -19.91 37.74 3.36
C THR A 66 -20.87 36.61 3.72
N PRO A 67 -22.13 36.66 3.28
CA PRO A 67 -23.12 35.62 3.61
C PRO A 67 -22.79 34.30 2.91
N ALA A 68 -22.03 33.43 3.57
CA ALA A 68 -21.72 32.08 3.13
C ALA A 68 -21.84 31.11 4.33
N PRO A 69 -22.15 29.83 4.12
CA PRO A 69 -22.27 28.85 5.21
C PRO A 69 -20.94 28.47 5.84
N VAL A 70 -19.82 28.60 5.14
CA VAL A 70 -18.51 28.14 5.62
C VAL A 70 -17.46 29.25 5.45
N LEU A 71 -16.64 29.44 6.49
CA LEU A 71 -15.46 30.31 6.47
C LEU A 71 -14.21 29.48 6.24
N LEU A 72 -13.38 29.92 5.31
CA LEU A 72 -12.07 29.36 5.02
C LEU A 72 -10.99 30.43 5.18
N SER A 73 -9.94 30.11 5.93
CA SER A 73 -8.73 30.93 6.04
C SER A 73 -7.57 30.18 5.41
N HIS A 74 -6.94 30.78 4.41
CA HIS A 74 -5.77 30.25 3.72
C HIS A 74 -4.85 31.38 3.28
N THR A 75 -3.56 31.19 3.46
CA THR A 75 -2.52 32.08 2.92
C THR A 75 -1.88 31.40 1.72
N PRO A 76 -1.88 32.00 0.53
CA PRO A 76 -1.22 31.44 -0.64
C PRO A 76 0.23 31.05 -0.35
N GLY A 77 0.62 29.86 -0.82
CA GLY A 77 1.93 29.28 -0.57
C GLY A 77 2.02 28.43 0.71
N HIS A 78 1.05 28.50 1.60
CA HIS A 78 1.01 27.59 2.75
C HIS A 78 0.37 26.26 2.39
N HIS A 79 0.85 25.18 3.01
CA HIS A 79 0.34 23.82 2.77
C HIS A 79 -0.84 23.44 3.68
N TYR A 80 -1.35 24.39 4.45
CA TYR A 80 -2.52 24.20 5.31
C TYR A 80 -3.56 25.30 5.10
N LEU A 81 -4.80 24.96 5.47
CA LEU A 81 -5.93 25.88 5.52
C LEU A 81 -6.76 25.56 6.76
N SER A 82 -7.54 26.52 7.23
CA SER A 82 -8.45 26.40 8.37
C SER A 82 -9.87 26.64 7.93
N VAL A 83 -10.80 25.80 8.36
CA VAL A 83 -12.21 25.83 7.95
C VAL A 83 -13.11 25.76 9.18
N ARG A 84 -14.21 26.53 9.20
CA ARG A 84 -15.27 26.43 10.21
C ARG A 84 -16.64 26.71 9.61
N ALA A 85 -17.67 26.11 10.20
CA ALA A 85 -19.04 26.41 9.85
C ALA A 85 -19.45 27.78 10.42
N LEU A 86 -20.26 28.53 9.68
CA LEU A 86 -20.90 29.78 10.14
C LEU A 86 -22.38 29.58 10.49
N LYS A 87 -22.95 28.45 10.08
CA LYS A 87 -24.35 28.08 10.31
C LYS A 87 -24.46 26.62 10.78
N PRO A 88 -25.49 26.24 11.55
CA PRO A 88 -25.65 24.87 12.06
C PRO A 88 -25.88 23.82 10.96
N ASP A 89 -26.42 24.22 9.83
CA ASP A 89 -26.73 23.41 8.65
C ASP A 89 -25.74 23.63 7.51
N ALA A 90 -24.56 24.19 7.80
CA ALA A 90 -23.58 24.56 6.79
C ALA A 90 -23.13 23.34 5.97
N GLN A 91 -23.21 23.49 4.66
CA GLN A 91 -22.62 22.59 3.67
C GLN A 91 -21.87 23.41 2.63
N ALA A 92 -20.72 22.94 2.22
CA ALA A 92 -19.90 23.58 1.19
C ALA A 92 -18.97 22.59 0.52
N THR A 93 -18.53 22.93 -0.69
CA THR A 93 -17.57 22.11 -1.43
C THR A 93 -16.34 22.93 -1.76
N LEU A 94 -15.18 22.33 -1.57
CA LEU A 94 -13.87 22.87 -1.91
C LEU A 94 -13.17 21.91 -2.90
N ASN A 95 -12.82 22.43 -4.05
CA ASN A 95 -11.93 21.79 -5.00
C ASN A 95 -10.50 22.28 -4.75
N VAL A 96 -9.62 21.37 -4.40
CA VAL A 96 -8.21 21.65 -4.15
C VAL A 96 -7.40 21.14 -5.33
N ILE A 97 -6.69 22.04 -6.01
CA ILE A 97 -5.80 21.69 -7.11
C ILE A 97 -4.39 21.53 -6.54
N TRP A 98 -3.88 20.31 -6.58
CA TRP A 98 -2.57 19.95 -6.05
C TRP A 98 -1.86 19.00 -7.03
N LYS A 99 -0.62 19.31 -7.41
CA LYS A 99 0.16 18.57 -8.43
C LYS A 99 -0.63 18.27 -9.71
N ASN A 100 -1.35 19.27 -10.20
CA ASN A 100 -2.17 19.21 -11.43
C ASN A 100 -3.34 18.19 -11.37
N ARG A 101 -3.81 17.85 -10.15
CA ARG A 101 -4.96 16.98 -9.89
C ARG A 101 -5.96 17.71 -9.01
N THR A 102 -7.24 17.39 -9.17
CA THR A 102 -8.32 17.99 -8.39
C THR A 102 -8.82 17.02 -7.33
N TYR A 103 -8.87 17.50 -6.09
CA TYR A 103 -9.38 16.76 -4.94
C TYR A 103 -10.63 17.47 -4.41
N ILE A 104 -11.70 16.71 -4.23
CA ILE A 104 -13.00 17.26 -3.82
C ILE A 104 -13.19 17.02 -2.34
N ILE A 105 -13.37 18.11 -1.59
CA ILE A 105 -13.66 18.09 -0.16
C ILE A 105 -15.05 18.69 0.06
N ARG A 106 -15.93 17.93 0.71
CA ARG A 106 -17.23 18.39 1.15
C ARG A 106 -17.23 18.63 2.65
N PHE A 107 -17.59 19.82 3.05
CA PHE A 107 -17.74 20.21 4.44
C PHE A 107 -19.21 20.10 4.87
N THR A 108 -19.44 19.60 6.07
CA THR A 108 -20.76 19.51 6.70
C THR A 108 -20.63 19.94 8.16
N ALA A 109 -21.50 20.84 8.61
CA ALA A 109 -21.53 21.25 10.01
C ALA A 109 -21.88 20.05 10.92
N SER A 110 -21.19 19.92 12.04
CA SER A 110 -21.34 18.80 12.97
C SER A 110 -21.01 19.22 14.40
N GLU A 111 -21.72 18.61 15.36
CA GLU A 111 -21.40 18.71 16.79
C GLU A 111 -20.14 17.95 17.18
N LYS A 112 -19.70 17.03 16.32
CA LYS A 112 -18.45 16.24 16.46
C LYS A 112 -17.50 16.52 15.32
N PRO A 113 -16.95 17.74 15.23
CA PRO A 113 -16.06 18.12 14.15
C PRO A 113 -14.71 17.41 14.26
N TYR A 114 -14.00 17.32 13.15
CA TYR A 114 -12.57 17.02 13.19
C TYR A 114 -11.80 18.28 13.63
N GLY A 115 -10.81 18.11 14.52
CA GLY A 115 -9.90 19.19 14.90
C GLY A 115 -8.80 19.38 13.86
N SER A 116 -8.34 18.28 13.28
CA SER A 116 -7.32 18.30 12.21
C SER A 116 -7.53 17.15 11.24
N VAL A 117 -7.28 17.46 9.98
CA VAL A 117 -7.24 16.50 8.88
C VAL A 117 -5.89 16.66 8.15
N THR A 118 -5.13 15.59 8.06
CA THR A 118 -3.88 15.57 7.31
C THR A 118 -4.04 14.71 6.07
N PHE A 119 -3.92 15.32 4.91
CA PHE A 119 -3.78 14.60 3.66
C PHE A 119 -2.34 14.22 3.46
N TYR A 120 -2.10 12.98 3.09
CA TYR A 120 -0.77 12.51 2.73
C TYR A 120 -0.78 11.95 1.31
N GLU A 121 0.34 12.11 0.64
CA GLU A 121 0.54 11.48 -0.65
C GLU A 121 0.73 9.98 -0.39
N ASP A 122 -0.34 9.21 -0.59
CA ASP A 122 -0.16 7.77 -0.66
C ASP A 122 0.54 7.49 -1.99
N ARG A 123 1.85 7.26 -1.90
CA ARG A 123 2.65 6.84 -3.07
C ARG A 123 2.10 5.57 -3.71
N LEU A 124 1.18 4.89 -3.01
CA LEU A 124 0.48 3.69 -3.45
C LEU A 124 -0.92 4.02 -4.04
N ALA A 125 -1.64 5.04 -3.54
CA ALA A 125 -3.01 5.37 -3.95
C ALA A 125 -3.12 6.16 -5.27
N GLY A 126 -2.05 6.83 -5.70
CA GLY A 126 -1.99 7.51 -7.02
C GLY A 126 -1.97 6.55 -8.21
N ARG A 127 -2.11 5.27 -7.95
CA ARG A 127 -2.18 4.22 -8.97
C ARG A 127 -3.62 3.77 -9.11
N SER A 128 -4.24 4.19 -10.20
CA SER A 128 -5.49 3.60 -10.69
C SER A 128 -5.45 2.09 -10.51
N PRO A 129 -6.51 1.43 -9.99
CA PRO A 129 -6.55 -0.04 -9.97
C PRO A 129 -6.43 -0.66 -11.37
N ALA A 130 -6.49 0.17 -12.40
CA ALA A 130 -6.58 -0.25 -13.79
C ALA A 130 -5.25 -0.46 -14.51
N LEU A 131 -4.13 0.06 -14.02
CA LEU A 131 -2.84 -0.16 -14.66
C LEU A 131 -1.78 -0.33 -13.57
N ALA A 132 -1.47 -1.57 -13.19
CA ALA A 132 -0.16 -1.86 -12.66
C ALA A 132 0.86 -1.19 -13.59
N LYS A 133 1.77 -0.39 -13.05
CA LYS A 133 2.89 0.13 -13.84
C LYS A 133 3.45 -1.07 -14.59
N ARG A 134 3.35 -1.09 -15.92
CA ARG A 134 3.82 -2.23 -16.69
C ARG A 134 5.26 -2.46 -16.25
N ALA A 135 5.49 -3.57 -15.57
CA ALA A 135 6.81 -3.93 -15.13
C ALA A 135 7.60 -4.23 -16.41
N THR A 136 8.37 -3.25 -16.87
CA THR A 136 9.31 -3.45 -17.97
C THR A 136 10.41 -4.42 -17.50
N PRO A 137 11.10 -5.11 -18.41
CA PRO A 137 12.22 -5.99 -18.02
C PRO A 137 13.22 -5.29 -17.10
N ASP A 138 13.57 -4.04 -17.36
CA ASP A 138 14.50 -3.26 -16.53
C ASP A 138 13.98 -3.05 -15.11
N VAL A 139 12.69 -2.74 -14.96
CA VAL A 139 12.07 -2.62 -13.65
C VAL A 139 12.08 -3.96 -12.91
N LEU A 140 11.81 -5.07 -13.60
CA LEU A 140 11.83 -6.40 -12.98
C LEU A 140 13.23 -6.79 -12.51
N LEU A 141 14.27 -6.45 -13.26
CA LEU A 141 15.68 -6.66 -12.88
C LEU A 141 16.03 -5.80 -11.65
N GLU A 142 15.64 -4.53 -11.63
CA GLU A 142 15.81 -3.66 -10.46
C GLU A 142 15.14 -4.24 -9.20
N LEU A 143 13.91 -4.75 -9.34
CA LEU A 143 13.20 -5.37 -8.21
C LEU A 143 13.90 -6.65 -7.73
N LEU A 144 14.45 -7.46 -8.65
CA LEU A 144 15.27 -8.63 -8.29
C LEU A 144 16.51 -8.23 -7.49
N ASP A 145 17.23 -7.20 -7.91
CA ASP A 145 18.43 -6.73 -7.20
C ASP A 145 18.08 -6.14 -5.83
N ARG A 146 16.95 -5.46 -5.71
CA ARG A 146 16.41 -5.00 -4.42
C ARG A 146 16.05 -6.16 -3.50
N ALA A 147 15.46 -7.25 -4.02
CA ALA A 147 15.16 -8.44 -3.23
C ALA A 147 16.44 -9.15 -2.77
N LYS A 148 17.47 -9.26 -3.64
CA LYS A 148 18.77 -9.85 -3.30
C LYS A 148 19.51 -9.07 -2.21
N SER A 149 19.48 -7.75 -2.28
CA SER A 149 20.15 -6.85 -1.33
C SER A 149 19.31 -6.55 -0.08
N TYR A 150 18.05 -7.02 -0.02
CA TYR A 150 17.09 -6.66 1.03
C TYR A 150 17.64 -6.78 2.45
N ARG A 151 18.31 -7.88 2.79
CA ARG A 151 18.85 -8.10 4.15
C ARG A 151 19.89 -7.05 4.51
N ILE A 152 20.82 -6.75 3.61
CA ILE A 152 21.89 -5.77 3.83
C ILE A 152 21.29 -4.37 3.97
N VAL A 153 20.38 -4.02 3.06
CA VAL A 153 19.73 -2.71 3.07
C VAL A 153 18.85 -2.55 4.30
N ARG A 154 18.10 -3.57 4.70
CA ARG A 154 17.28 -3.53 5.92
C ARG A 154 18.11 -3.29 7.17
N ASP A 155 19.28 -3.93 7.27
CA ASP A 155 20.13 -3.86 8.45
C ASP A 155 20.88 -2.52 8.55
N GLN A 156 21.14 -1.85 7.41
CA GLN A 156 21.85 -0.56 7.36
C GLN A 156 20.92 0.65 7.18
N TYR A 157 19.84 0.50 6.41
CA TYR A 157 18.91 1.56 6.01
C TYR A 157 17.46 1.05 6.06
N PRO A 158 16.91 0.77 7.26
CA PRO A 158 15.60 0.14 7.41
C PRO A 158 14.45 0.93 6.75
N GLU A 159 14.58 2.25 6.67
CA GLU A 159 13.61 3.13 5.99
C GLU A 159 13.51 2.89 4.48
N ALA A 160 14.60 2.43 3.84
CA ALA A 160 14.64 2.18 2.41
C ALA A 160 13.81 0.95 1.98
N VAL A 161 13.51 0.05 2.93
CA VAL A 161 12.78 -1.20 2.68
C VAL A 161 11.38 -1.23 3.28
N GLN A 162 10.92 -0.17 3.95
CA GLN A 162 9.59 -0.10 4.59
C GLN A 162 8.42 -0.37 3.65
N GLN A 163 8.59 -0.14 2.35
CA GLN A 163 7.55 -0.36 1.33
C GLN A 163 7.57 -1.79 0.75
N ILE A 164 8.50 -2.65 1.20
CA ILE A 164 8.63 -4.03 0.74
C ILE A 164 7.98 -4.92 1.80
N GLU A 165 6.85 -5.54 1.45
CA GLU A 165 6.30 -6.59 2.31
C GLU A 165 7.15 -7.85 2.14
N HIS A 166 7.69 -8.37 3.24
CA HIS A 166 8.60 -9.50 3.27
C HIS A 166 8.10 -10.59 4.21
N ARG A 167 8.26 -11.84 3.79
CA ARG A 167 7.98 -13.03 4.62
C ARG A 167 9.02 -14.12 4.34
N ALA A 168 9.53 -14.72 5.43
CA ALA A 168 10.20 -16.00 5.41
C ALA A 168 9.18 -17.07 5.88
N PRO A 169 8.65 -17.94 5.00
CA PRO A 169 7.68 -18.96 5.40
C PRO A 169 8.31 -19.98 6.35
N PRO A 170 7.55 -20.58 7.28
CA PRO A 170 8.05 -21.70 8.08
C PRO A 170 8.36 -22.90 7.17
N ILE A 171 9.38 -23.68 7.51
CA ILE A 171 9.86 -24.82 6.72
C ILE A 171 8.74 -25.80 6.36
N SER A 172 7.80 -26.02 7.29
CA SER A 172 6.64 -26.89 7.06
C SER A 172 5.73 -26.49 5.91
N GLU A 173 5.74 -25.20 5.55
CA GLU A 173 4.91 -24.62 4.46
C GLU A 173 5.73 -24.32 3.22
N ALA A 174 7.05 -24.31 3.33
CA ALA A 174 7.97 -23.75 2.34
C ALA A 174 8.55 -24.80 1.37
N VAL A 175 8.48 -26.11 1.71
CA VAL A 175 9.21 -27.15 0.98
C VAL A 175 8.32 -27.88 -0.02
N THR A 176 8.75 -27.88 -1.29
CA THR A 176 8.21 -28.76 -2.34
C THR A 176 9.23 -29.85 -2.62
N ARG A 177 8.84 -31.13 -2.47
CA ARG A 177 9.72 -32.29 -2.70
C ARG A 177 9.48 -32.91 -4.06
N TYR A 178 10.56 -33.13 -4.76
CA TYR A 178 10.64 -33.92 -5.99
C TYR A 178 11.38 -35.25 -5.69
N LYS A 179 11.43 -36.16 -6.65
CA LYS A 179 12.04 -37.46 -6.44
C LYS A 179 13.54 -37.38 -6.08
N GLU A 180 14.28 -36.47 -6.70
CA GLU A 180 15.74 -36.37 -6.61
C GLU A 180 16.21 -35.07 -5.95
N PHE A 181 15.34 -34.08 -5.84
CA PHE A 181 15.68 -32.78 -5.27
C PHE A 181 14.50 -32.17 -4.50
N SER A 182 14.79 -31.18 -3.72
CA SER A 182 13.79 -30.39 -3.03
C SER A 182 13.95 -28.90 -3.33
N VAL A 183 12.86 -28.17 -3.21
CA VAL A 183 12.80 -26.72 -3.36
C VAL A 183 12.20 -26.11 -2.12
N THR A 184 12.93 -25.22 -1.49
CA THR A 184 12.49 -24.48 -0.32
C THR A 184 12.30 -23.01 -0.68
N VAL A 185 11.13 -22.45 -0.38
CA VAL A 185 10.90 -21.01 -0.45
C VAL A 185 11.51 -20.39 0.80
N GLU A 186 12.67 -19.76 0.66
CA GLU A 186 13.35 -19.11 1.79
C GLU A 186 12.73 -17.76 2.13
N GLU A 187 12.39 -16.96 1.10
CA GLU A 187 11.86 -15.62 1.27
C GLU A 187 10.90 -15.28 0.13
N VAL A 188 9.88 -14.49 0.46
CA VAL A 188 8.95 -13.90 -0.50
C VAL A 188 8.88 -12.41 -0.25
N PHE A 189 9.06 -11.62 -1.31
CA PHE A 189 9.01 -10.18 -1.29
C PHE A 189 7.84 -9.68 -2.14
N ARG A 190 7.06 -8.75 -1.63
CA ARG A 190 5.99 -8.10 -2.36
C ARG A 190 6.38 -6.65 -2.66
N PHE A 191 6.37 -6.32 -3.93
CA PHE A 191 6.47 -4.96 -4.46
C PHE A 191 5.07 -4.57 -4.95
N ASP A 192 4.29 -3.96 -4.08
CA ASP A 192 2.89 -3.67 -4.38
C ASP A 192 2.70 -2.73 -5.57
N PRO A 193 3.51 -1.68 -5.73
CA PRO A 193 3.40 -0.79 -6.88
C PRO A 193 3.42 -1.50 -8.24
N GLU A 194 4.29 -2.47 -8.40
CA GLU A 194 4.50 -3.22 -9.64
C GLU A 194 3.65 -4.50 -9.68
N ASP A 195 2.82 -4.75 -8.64
CA ASP A 195 2.06 -5.98 -8.45
C ASP A 195 2.94 -7.23 -8.62
N THR A 196 4.15 -7.18 -8.05
CA THR A 196 5.17 -8.19 -8.26
C THR A 196 5.51 -8.92 -6.95
N LEU A 197 5.53 -10.26 -7.01
CA LEU A 197 6.14 -11.11 -5.99
C LEU A 197 7.48 -11.60 -6.49
N ILE A 198 8.49 -11.55 -5.62
CA ILE A 198 9.80 -12.15 -5.87
C ILE A 198 10.03 -13.25 -4.85
N PHE A 199 10.46 -14.40 -5.34
CA PHE A 199 10.78 -15.57 -4.54
C PHE A 199 12.28 -15.76 -4.50
N ARG A 200 12.81 -16.00 -3.31
CA ARG A 200 14.12 -16.58 -3.10
C ARG A 200 13.94 -18.04 -2.78
N LEU A 201 14.55 -18.89 -3.59
CA LEU A 201 14.47 -20.33 -3.48
C LEU A 201 15.83 -20.92 -3.12
N ARG A 202 15.82 -21.97 -2.32
CA ARG A 202 16.90 -22.91 -2.19
C ARG A 202 16.50 -24.22 -2.87
N LEU A 203 17.31 -24.66 -3.83
CA LEU A 203 17.14 -25.95 -4.50
C LEU A 203 18.24 -26.88 -4.02
N GLU A 204 17.90 -28.05 -3.51
CA GLU A 204 18.85 -29.02 -2.95
C GLU A 204 18.68 -30.37 -3.64
N ASN A 205 19.78 -30.85 -4.26
CA ASN A 205 19.84 -32.15 -4.91
C ASN A 205 20.50 -33.17 -3.97
N THR A 206 19.76 -34.19 -3.64
CA THR A 206 20.26 -35.31 -2.79
C THR A 206 20.67 -36.53 -3.60
N GLY A 207 20.52 -36.48 -4.92
CA GLY A 207 20.88 -37.55 -5.83
C GLY A 207 22.33 -37.46 -6.35
N ASP A 208 22.78 -38.53 -6.97
CA ASP A 208 24.15 -38.70 -7.51
C ASP A 208 24.32 -38.04 -8.89
N THR A 209 23.26 -37.59 -9.52
CA THR A 209 23.27 -36.98 -10.85
C THR A 209 22.81 -35.52 -10.80
N GLU A 210 23.40 -34.69 -11.68
CA GLU A 210 23.00 -33.33 -11.87
C GLU A 210 21.52 -33.21 -12.32
N VAL A 211 20.80 -32.27 -11.77
CA VAL A 211 19.42 -31.94 -12.18
C VAL A 211 19.44 -30.67 -13.02
N ALA A 212 19.12 -30.78 -14.32
CA ALA A 212 18.92 -29.65 -15.20
C ALA A 212 17.45 -29.22 -15.20
N TYR A 213 17.19 -27.90 -15.15
CA TYR A 213 15.85 -27.31 -15.20
C TYR A 213 15.82 -26.04 -16.04
N GLN A 214 14.61 -25.59 -16.41
CA GLN A 214 14.43 -24.37 -17.20
C GLN A 214 14.12 -23.18 -16.27
N PRO A 215 15.04 -22.23 -16.06
CA PRO A 215 14.83 -21.06 -15.22
C PRO A 215 13.61 -20.22 -15.63
N GLN A 216 13.40 -20.04 -16.94
CA GLN A 216 12.31 -19.22 -17.49
C GLN A 216 10.93 -19.86 -17.26
N SER A 217 10.90 -21.16 -17.00
CA SER A 217 9.67 -21.93 -16.78
C SER A 217 9.38 -22.18 -15.30
N LEU A 218 10.14 -21.55 -14.39
CA LEU A 218 9.82 -21.56 -12.97
C LEU A 218 8.42 -20.99 -12.77
N ALA A 219 7.66 -21.59 -11.86
CA ALA A 219 6.30 -21.14 -11.58
C ALA A 219 5.92 -21.39 -10.13
N ALA A 220 4.91 -20.67 -9.64
CA ALA A 220 4.28 -20.95 -8.36
C ALA A 220 2.80 -21.28 -8.56
N ARG A 221 2.35 -22.37 -7.93
CA ARG A 221 0.93 -22.70 -7.82
C ARG A 221 0.37 -22.12 -6.55
N ILE A 222 -0.75 -21.41 -6.67
CA ILE A 222 -1.50 -20.79 -5.58
C ILE A 222 -2.95 -21.26 -5.71
N GLY A 223 -3.39 -22.15 -4.83
CA GLY A 223 -4.67 -22.81 -4.98
C GLY A 223 -4.73 -23.60 -6.29
N SER A 224 -5.70 -23.32 -7.15
CA SER A 224 -5.86 -23.96 -8.46
C SER A 224 -5.13 -23.26 -9.61
N ARG A 225 -4.49 -22.09 -9.36
CA ARG A 225 -3.86 -21.28 -10.41
C ARG A 225 -2.35 -21.45 -10.40
N VAL A 226 -1.75 -21.43 -11.60
CA VAL A 226 -0.31 -21.46 -11.81
C VAL A 226 0.11 -20.13 -12.38
N TYR A 227 1.15 -19.54 -11.80
CA TYR A 227 1.75 -18.29 -12.20
C TYR A 227 3.20 -18.55 -12.62
N THR A 228 3.50 -18.31 -13.90
CA THR A 228 4.84 -18.48 -14.46
C THR A 228 5.75 -17.30 -14.12
N ALA A 229 7.05 -17.55 -14.12
CA ALA A 229 8.04 -16.50 -13.93
C ALA A 229 7.97 -15.46 -15.07
N SER A 230 7.96 -14.18 -14.68
CA SER A 230 8.14 -13.06 -15.61
C SER A 230 9.62 -12.80 -15.90
N VAL A 231 10.47 -13.05 -14.90
CA VAL A 231 11.92 -13.00 -14.97
C VAL A 231 12.48 -13.96 -13.91
N SER A 232 13.65 -14.55 -14.19
CA SER A 232 14.35 -15.42 -13.25
C SER A 232 15.85 -15.16 -13.29
N ASP A 233 16.48 -15.32 -12.12
CA ASP A 233 17.93 -15.38 -11.97
C ASP A 233 18.27 -16.69 -11.26
N ALA A 234 18.67 -17.67 -12.06
CA ALA A 234 18.91 -19.03 -11.63
C ALA A 234 19.88 -19.73 -12.60
N SER A 235 20.71 -20.63 -12.09
CA SER A 235 21.74 -21.32 -12.86
C SER A 235 21.18 -22.29 -13.91
N GLY A 236 19.95 -22.81 -13.70
CA GLY A 236 19.39 -23.88 -14.51
C GLY A 236 19.93 -25.28 -14.19
N LEU A 237 20.83 -25.37 -13.20
CA LEU A 237 21.51 -26.62 -12.82
C LEU A 237 21.52 -26.73 -11.27
N ILE A 238 21.35 -27.97 -10.78
CA ILE A 238 21.57 -28.33 -9.38
C ILE A 238 22.57 -29.46 -9.36
N PRO A 239 23.85 -29.21 -8.94
CA PRO A 239 24.87 -30.24 -8.88
C PRO A 239 24.50 -31.39 -7.93
N PRO A 240 25.08 -32.60 -8.11
CA PRO A 240 24.89 -33.71 -7.18
C PRO A 240 25.29 -33.33 -5.77
N HIS A 241 24.50 -33.77 -4.76
CA HIS A 241 24.75 -33.57 -3.33
C HIS A 241 25.00 -32.09 -2.96
N ALA A 242 24.41 -31.13 -3.72
CA ALA A 242 24.62 -29.71 -3.53
C ALA A 242 23.31 -28.93 -3.59
N GLY A 243 23.41 -27.67 -3.15
CA GLY A 243 22.30 -26.72 -3.20
C GLY A 243 22.66 -25.48 -3.99
N THR A 244 21.69 -24.93 -4.70
CA THR A 244 21.79 -23.65 -5.40
C THR A 244 20.68 -22.69 -4.95
N THR A 245 20.95 -21.39 -5.09
CA THR A 245 19.93 -20.36 -4.85
C THR A 245 19.39 -19.89 -6.20
N ALA A 246 18.07 -19.70 -6.27
CA ALA A 246 17.41 -19.15 -7.42
C ALA A 246 16.47 -18.04 -7.01
N TYR A 247 16.31 -17.04 -7.86
CA TYR A 247 15.29 -16.00 -7.73
C TYR A 247 14.38 -16.00 -8.95
N PHE A 248 13.11 -15.77 -8.74
CA PHE A 248 12.20 -15.47 -9.84
C PHE A 248 11.09 -14.53 -9.40
N ALA A 249 10.54 -13.79 -10.34
CA ALA A 249 9.46 -12.85 -10.13
C ALA A 249 8.17 -13.29 -10.84
N ILE A 250 7.04 -13.06 -10.20
CA ILE A 250 5.70 -13.15 -10.79
C ILE A 250 5.11 -11.75 -10.76
N THR A 251 4.65 -11.24 -11.91
CA THR A 251 4.07 -9.91 -11.99
C THR A 251 2.72 -9.91 -12.72
N GLY A 252 1.74 -9.23 -12.11
CA GLY A 252 0.41 -9.02 -12.67
C GLY A 252 -0.28 -10.27 -13.21
N LYS A 253 -1.28 -10.05 -14.07
CA LYS A 253 -1.90 -11.08 -14.90
C LYS A 253 -1.54 -10.87 -16.37
N PRO A 254 -1.69 -11.91 -17.21
CA PRO A 254 -1.41 -11.79 -18.64
C PRO A 254 -2.22 -10.69 -19.37
N ASP A 255 -3.40 -10.37 -18.86
CA ASP A 255 -4.27 -9.31 -19.38
C ASP A 255 -3.88 -7.89 -18.92
N GLY A 256 -2.77 -7.77 -18.17
CA GLY A 256 -2.28 -6.51 -17.62
C GLY A 256 -2.99 -6.06 -16.34
N SER A 257 -3.99 -6.80 -15.86
CA SER A 257 -4.63 -6.51 -14.59
C SER A 257 -3.80 -7.00 -13.41
N ARG A 258 -4.12 -6.50 -12.21
CA ARG A 258 -3.41 -6.90 -10.98
C ARG A 258 -3.78 -8.34 -10.57
N ALA A 259 -2.76 -9.10 -10.20
CA ALA A 259 -2.94 -10.42 -9.59
C ALA A 259 -3.21 -10.32 -8.08
N ASN A 260 -2.75 -9.26 -7.44
CA ASN A 260 -2.89 -8.98 -6.00
C ASN A 260 -2.49 -10.17 -5.10
N LEU A 261 -1.40 -10.83 -5.45
CA LEU A 261 -0.88 -11.96 -4.69
C LEU A 261 -0.24 -11.46 -3.39
N SER A 262 -0.50 -12.14 -2.27
CA SER A 262 0.07 -11.80 -0.97
C SER A 262 1.25 -12.71 -0.63
N VAL A 263 2.23 -12.20 0.11
CA VAL A 263 3.32 -13.01 0.70
C VAL A 263 2.80 -14.10 1.64
N LYS A 264 1.55 -13.98 2.12
CA LYS A 264 0.88 -14.94 3.02
C LYS A 264 0.25 -16.12 2.30
N ASN A 265 0.19 -16.11 0.97
CA ASN A 265 -0.32 -17.24 0.22
C ASN A 265 0.53 -18.49 0.47
N LYS A 266 -0.09 -19.68 0.32
CA LYS A 266 0.64 -20.94 0.25
C LYS A 266 1.11 -21.16 -1.17
N PHE A 267 2.42 -21.36 -1.33
CA PHE A 267 3.08 -21.51 -2.60
C PHE A 267 3.59 -22.92 -2.78
N ASN A 268 3.23 -23.56 -3.91
CA ASN A 268 3.90 -24.77 -4.38
C ASN A 268 4.75 -24.40 -5.60
N ILE A 269 6.05 -24.52 -5.48
CA ILE A 269 6.97 -24.15 -6.56
C ILE A 269 7.03 -25.28 -7.60
N ILE A 270 6.93 -24.88 -8.87
CA ILE A 270 7.02 -25.78 -10.00
C ILE A 270 8.35 -25.52 -10.69
N VAL A 271 9.18 -26.56 -10.78
CA VAL A 271 10.50 -26.56 -11.43
C VAL A 271 10.48 -27.57 -12.57
N PRO A 272 10.28 -27.12 -13.83
CA PRO A 272 10.27 -28.00 -15.00
C PRO A 272 11.67 -28.52 -15.28
N ARG A 273 11.85 -29.84 -15.32
CA ARG A 273 13.11 -30.49 -15.65
C ARG A 273 13.35 -30.47 -17.16
N VAL A 274 14.62 -30.37 -17.53
CA VAL A 274 15.05 -30.64 -18.89
C VAL A 274 15.43 -32.11 -18.97
N THR A 275 14.61 -32.91 -19.65
CA THR A 275 15.02 -34.28 -20.01
C THR A 275 15.98 -34.18 -21.21
N ARG A 276 17.24 -34.41 -20.99
CA ARG A 276 18.17 -34.61 -22.11
C ARG A 276 17.90 -36.00 -22.68
N ASP A 277 17.15 -36.09 -23.76
CA ASP A 277 17.25 -37.25 -24.64
C ASP A 277 18.64 -37.19 -25.28
N VAL A 278 19.57 -37.94 -24.71
CA VAL A 278 20.88 -38.18 -25.32
C VAL A 278 20.66 -39.10 -26.52
N GLN A 279 20.37 -38.54 -27.67
CA GLN A 279 20.61 -39.26 -28.93
C GLN A 279 22.13 -39.42 -29.07
N LEU A 280 22.60 -40.63 -28.75
CA LEU A 280 23.94 -41.05 -29.12
C LEU A 280 24.02 -41.03 -30.65
N ILE A 281 24.58 -39.95 -31.19
CA ILE A 281 25.00 -39.95 -32.60
C ILE A 281 26.27 -40.81 -32.63
N GLU A 282 26.12 -42.05 -33.05
CA GLU A 282 27.28 -42.89 -33.35
C GLU A 282 28.06 -42.24 -34.52
N PRO A 283 29.39 -42.02 -34.36
CA PRO A 283 30.21 -41.53 -35.46
C PRO A 283 30.27 -42.59 -36.52
N ARG A 284 29.98 -42.23 -37.76
CA ARG A 284 30.19 -43.05 -38.96
C ARG A 284 31.67 -43.17 -39.30
#